data_ed79cff40773e108f0384bf06c999046
#
_entry.id   ed79cff40773e108f0384bf06c999046
#
_cell.length_a   1.000
_cell.length_b   1.000
_cell.length_c   1.000
_cell.angle_alpha   90.00
_cell.angle_beta   90.00
_cell.angle_gamma   90.00
#
_symmetry.space_group_name_H-M   'P 1'
#
loop_
_entity.id
_entity.type
_entity.pdbx_description
1 polymer ?
#
loop_
_entity_poly.entity_id
_entity_poly.type
_entity_poly.pdbx_seq_one_letter_code
_entity_poly.pdbx_strand_id
1 'polypeptide(L)'
;MKPRVLVVDDEQDIRELLKFYLNKEGYEVIEAADGQEALTIFENEYIDLGIIDVMMPKMDGFELVENMKEFKDVPCIMLTAKGESKDKLRGFSSGVDDYVVKPFDPNELMARVKAIMKRYDINASHIVRLNEVELDGDKYEIRYHDETIHLPLKQFELLFELAK
;
A
#
# COMPACT_ATOMS: atom_id res chain seq x y z
N MET A 1 9.25 9.47 9.18
CA MET A 1 7.82 9.39 8.87
C MET A 1 7.34 7.95 8.85
N LYS A 2 6.08 7.77 9.18
CA LYS A 2 5.49 6.42 9.25
C LYS A 2 5.14 5.92 7.85
N PRO A 3 5.40 4.65 7.56
CA PRO A 3 4.87 4.04 6.34
C PRO A 3 3.34 4.09 6.34
N ARG A 4 2.76 4.26 5.17
CA ARG A 4 1.31 4.38 4.98
C ARG A 4 0.74 3.09 4.43
N VAL A 5 -0.27 2.56 5.11
CA VAL A 5 -0.95 1.34 4.73
C VAL A 5 -2.39 1.67 4.34
N LEU A 6 -2.77 1.30 3.13
CA LEU A 6 -4.14 1.42 2.66
C LEU A 6 -4.89 0.13 3.01
N VAL A 7 -5.94 0.25 3.81
CA VAL A 7 -6.78 -0.88 4.21
C VAL A 7 -8.11 -0.77 3.47
N VAL A 8 -8.42 -1.78 2.66
CA VAL A 8 -9.62 -1.81 1.83
C VAL A 8 -10.46 -3.02 2.22
N ASP A 9 -11.59 -2.78 2.85
CA ASP A 9 -12.54 -3.81 3.26
C ASP A 9 -13.91 -3.17 3.40
N ASP A 10 -14.96 -3.84 2.95
CA ASP A 10 -16.32 -3.32 3.08
C ASP A 10 -16.88 -3.48 4.49
N GLU A 11 -16.22 -4.29 5.35
CA GLU A 11 -16.60 -4.46 6.75
C GLU A 11 -15.86 -3.46 7.63
N GLN A 12 -16.61 -2.56 8.25
CA GLN A 12 -16.04 -1.54 9.13
C GLN A 12 -15.27 -2.15 10.30
N ASP A 13 -15.78 -3.24 10.88
CA ASP A 13 -15.13 -3.89 12.02
C ASP A 13 -13.73 -4.39 11.68
N ILE A 14 -13.56 -4.92 10.48
CA ILE A 14 -12.24 -5.37 10.00
C ILE A 14 -11.30 -4.17 9.82
N ARG A 15 -11.78 -3.09 9.22
CA ARG A 15 -10.96 -1.88 9.05
C ARG A 15 -10.51 -1.32 10.40
N GLU A 16 -11.40 -1.27 11.38
CA GLU A 16 -11.08 -0.79 12.73
C GLU A 16 -10.06 -1.68 13.43
N LEU A 17 -10.23 -2.99 13.32
CA LEU A 17 -9.30 -3.96 13.87
C LEU A 17 -7.89 -3.78 13.28
N LEU A 18 -7.80 -3.71 11.96
CA LEU A 18 -6.53 -3.53 11.28
C LEU A 18 -5.88 -2.20 11.62
N LYS A 19 -6.68 -1.15 11.66
CA LYS A 19 -6.19 0.19 12.03
C LYS A 19 -5.56 0.18 13.42
N PHE A 20 -6.21 -0.48 14.39
CA PHE A 20 -5.69 -0.58 15.75
C PHE A 20 -4.30 -1.24 15.77
N TYR A 21 -4.18 -2.40 15.15
CA TYR A 21 -2.91 -3.15 15.16
C TYR A 21 -1.83 -2.45 14.36
N LEU A 22 -2.16 -1.90 13.20
CA LEU A 22 -1.20 -1.19 12.35
C LEU A 22 -0.69 0.09 13.03
N ASN A 23 -1.56 0.86 13.64
CA ASN A 23 -1.15 2.06 14.39
C ASN A 23 -0.21 1.69 15.54
N LYS A 24 -0.51 0.60 16.24
CA LYS A 24 0.32 0.11 17.34
C LYS A 24 1.73 -0.25 16.88
N GLU A 25 1.85 -0.74 15.64
CA GLU A 25 3.14 -1.09 15.05
C GLU A 25 3.86 0.10 14.42
N GLY A 26 3.27 1.28 14.48
CA GLY A 26 3.90 2.50 13.97
C GLY A 26 3.56 2.87 12.54
N TYR A 27 2.53 2.27 11.96
CA TYR A 27 2.09 2.59 10.60
C TYR A 27 0.94 3.59 10.61
N GLU A 28 0.90 4.44 9.61
CA GLU A 28 -0.24 5.30 9.34
C GLU A 28 -1.24 4.54 8.48
N VAL A 29 -2.54 4.60 8.84
CA VAL A 29 -3.57 3.84 8.15
C VAL A 29 -4.53 4.77 7.43
N ILE A 30 -4.81 4.43 6.17
CA ILE A 30 -5.83 5.10 5.37
C ILE A 30 -6.84 4.02 5.01
N GLU A 31 -8.13 4.29 5.27
CA GLU A 31 -9.21 3.32 5.07
C GLU A 31 -10.01 3.61 3.82
N ALA A 32 -10.44 2.54 3.16
CA ALA A 32 -11.40 2.61 2.06
C ALA A 32 -12.42 1.49 2.24
N ALA A 33 -13.68 1.78 1.98
CA ALA A 33 -14.78 0.83 2.13
C ALA A 33 -15.08 0.06 0.85
N ASP A 34 -14.56 0.49 -0.28
CA ASP A 34 -14.75 -0.15 -1.57
C ASP A 34 -13.57 0.14 -2.51
N GLY A 35 -13.56 -0.54 -3.65
CA GLY A 35 -12.46 -0.43 -4.61
C GLY A 35 -12.36 0.95 -5.26
N GLN A 36 -13.47 1.60 -5.53
CA GLN A 36 -13.46 2.91 -6.17
C GLN A 36 -12.88 3.98 -5.23
N GLU A 37 -13.28 3.95 -3.96
CA GLU A 37 -12.72 4.84 -2.94
C GLU A 37 -11.23 4.60 -2.79
N ALA A 38 -10.80 3.33 -2.78
CA ALA A 38 -9.40 2.96 -2.69
C ALA A 38 -8.59 3.50 -3.86
N LEU A 39 -9.09 3.40 -5.08
CA LEU A 39 -8.41 3.94 -6.26
C LEU A 39 -8.25 5.46 -6.18
N THR A 40 -9.29 6.15 -5.76
CA THR A 40 -9.24 7.60 -5.61
C THR A 40 -8.16 8.01 -4.60
N ILE A 41 -8.10 7.29 -3.48
CA ILE A 41 -7.06 7.51 -2.47
C ILE A 41 -5.69 7.22 -3.04
N PHE A 42 -5.54 6.08 -3.71
CA PHE A 42 -4.27 5.63 -4.26
C PHE A 42 -3.69 6.60 -5.30
N GLU A 43 -4.56 7.22 -6.10
CA GLU A 43 -4.15 8.21 -7.09
C GLU A 43 -3.67 9.53 -6.48
N ASN A 44 -4.16 9.86 -5.29
CA ASN A 44 -3.96 11.17 -4.69
C ASN A 44 -3.04 11.17 -3.46
N GLU A 45 -2.75 10.01 -2.89
CA GLU A 45 -1.94 9.89 -1.68
C GLU A 45 -0.83 8.87 -1.84
N TYR A 46 0.25 9.05 -1.10
CA TYR A 46 1.36 8.10 -1.08
C TYR A 46 0.99 6.89 -0.22
N ILE A 47 1.06 5.70 -0.81
CA ILE A 47 0.75 4.43 -0.14
C ILE A 47 1.95 3.50 -0.28
N ASP A 48 2.38 2.91 0.82
CA ASP A 48 3.51 1.98 0.87
C ASP A 48 3.08 0.52 0.75
N LEU A 49 1.88 0.19 1.24
CA LEU A 49 1.36 -1.18 1.26
C LEU A 49 -0.15 -1.16 1.18
N GLY A 50 -0.74 -2.10 0.46
CA GLY A 50 -2.18 -2.33 0.46
C GLY A 50 -2.55 -3.62 1.20
N ILE A 51 -3.58 -3.56 2.05
CA ILE A 51 -4.23 -4.74 2.62
C ILE A 51 -5.65 -4.71 2.09
N ILE A 52 -6.00 -5.66 1.23
CA ILE A 52 -7.18 -5.58 0.38
C ILE A 52 -8.03 -6.85 0.49
N ASP A 53 -9.30 -6.67 0.84
CA ASP A 53 -10.27 -7.77 0.83
C ASP A 53 -10.56 -8.19 -0.61
N VAL A 54 -10.50 -9.49 -0.87
CA VAL A 54 -10.84 -10.05 -2.19
C VAL A 54 -12.33 -9.87 -2.49
N MET A 55 -13.19 -10.15 -1.51
CA MET A 55 -14.64 -10.20 -1.70
C MET A 55 -15.32 -8.88 -1.36
N MET A 56 -15.39 -8.00 -2.36
CA MET A 56 -16.11 -6.73 -2.23
C MET A 56 -17.11 -6.58 -3.36
N PRO A 57 -18.24 -5.89 -3.11
CA PRO A 57 -19.22 -5.64 -4.17
C PRO A 57 -18.65 -4.68 -5.23
N LYS A 58 -19.14 -4.79 -6.45
CA LYS A 58 -18.77 -3.97 -7.62
C LYS A 58 -17.37 -4.28 -8.12
N MET A 59 -16.34 -3.79 -7.44
CA MET A 59 -14.93 -4.04 -7.79
C MET A 59 -14.33 -4.95 -6.73
N ASP A 60 -13.94 -6.17 -7.09
CA ASP A 60 -13.28 -7.07 -6.15
C ASP A 60 -11.81 -6.67 -5.93
N GLY A 61 -11.16 -7.34 -4.96
CA GLY A 61 -9.78 -7.00 -4.61
C GLY A 61 -8.78 -7.22 -5.73
N PHE A 62 -8.99 -8.22 -6.58
CA PHE A 62 -8.09 -8.49 -7.71
C PHE A 62 -8.18 -7.40 -8.78
N GLU A 63 -9.40 -6.97 -9.10
CA GLU A 63 -9.62 -5.87 -10.03
C GLU A 63 -8.99 -4.58 -9.51
N LEU A 64 -9.12 -4.34 -8.20
CA LEU A 64 -8.51 -3.18 -7.57
C LEU A 64 -7.00 -3.19 -7.71
N VAL A 65 -6.35 -4.33 -7.44
CA VAL A 65 -4.90 -4.45 -7.56
C VAL A 65 -4.44 -4.21 -8.99
N GLU A 66 -5.15 -4.77 -9.98
CA GLU A 66 -4.83 -4.54 -11.39
C GLU A 66 -4.89 -3.05 -11.74
N ASN A 67 -5.94 -2.37 -11.28
CA ASN A 67 -6.11 -0.94 -11.53
C ASN A 67 -5.04 -0.10 -10.80
N MET A 68 -4.69 -0.48 -9.58
CA MET A 68 -3.63 0.19 -8.83
C MET A 68 -2.29 0.11 -9.55
N LYS A 69 -1.99 -1.03 -10.15
CA LYS A 69 -0.71 -1.24 -10.84
C LYS A 69 -0.54 -0.40 -12.10
N GLU A 70 -1.62 0.10 -12.67
CA GLU A 70 -1.54 1.04 -13.78
C GLU A 70 -0.95 2.39 -13.34
N PHE A 71 -1.01 2.70 -12.05
CA PHE A 71 -0.46 3.93 -11.49
C PHE A 71 0.91 3.72 -10.87
N LYS A 72 1.04 2.70 -10.02
CA LYS A 72 2.24 2.46 -9.25
C LYS A 72 2.28 1.03 -8.74
N ASP A 73 3.46 0.43 -8.71
CA ASP A 73 3.68 -0.90 -8.16
C ASP A 73 3.91 -0.80 -6.65
N VAL A 74 2.93 -1.25 -5.89
CA VAL A 74 2.94 -1.25 -4.42
C VAL A 74 2.65 -2.66 -3.95
N PRO A 75 3.38 -3.17 -2.94
CA PRO A 75 3.10 -4.50 -2.41
C PRO A 75 1.70 -4.57 -1.81
N CYS A 76 1.03 -5.70 -2.02
CA CYS A 76 -0.34 -5.92 -1.55
C CYS A 76 -0.47 -7.26 -0.85
N ILE A 77 -1.22 -7.28 0.25
CA ILE A 77 -1.68 -8.49 0.94
C ILE A 77 -3.17 -8.62 0.68
N MET A 78 -3.59 -9.78 0.19
CA MET A 78 -5.00 -10.04 -0.05
C MET A 78 -5.61 -10.79 1.13
N LEU A 79 -6.78 -10.33 1.59
CA LEU A 79 -7.57 -11.03 2.62
C LEU A 79 -8.61 -11.88 1.89
N THR A 80 -8.54 -13.19 2.10
CA THR A 80 -9.41 -14.14 1.41
C THR A 80 -10.35 -14.84 2.38
N ALA A 81 -11.51 -15.29 1.88
CA ALA A 81 -12.42 -16.10 2.67
C ALA A 81 -11.92 -17.54 2.73
N LYS A 82 -12.19 -18.21 3.86
CA LYS A 82 -11.93 -19.63 4.00
C LYS A 82 -12.70 -20.40 2.91
N GLY A 83 -12.02 -21.27 2.21
CA GLY A 83 -12.62 -22.05 1.12
C GLY A 83 -12.40 -21.49 -0.27
N GLU A 84 -11.72 -20.35 -0.40
CA GLU A 84 -11.32 -19.83 -1.71
C GLU A 84 -10.41 -20.83 -2.42
N SER A 85 -10.68 -21.09 -3.69
CA SER A 85 -9.90 -22.02 -4.50
C SER A 85 -8.48 -21.49 -4.74
N LYS A 86 -7.48 -22.33 -4.51
CA LYS A 86 -6.08 -22.00 -4.81
C LYS A 86 -5.88 -21.70 -6.29
N ASP A 87 -6.61 -22.38 -7.17
CA ASP A 87 -6.52 -22.15 -8.60
C ASP A 87 -7.03 -20.77 -8.98
N LYS A 88 -8.10 -20.33 -8.35
CA LYS A 88 -8.63 -18.98 -8.54
C LYS A 88 -7.62 -17.93 -8.08
N LEU A 89 -7.00 -18.15 -6.92
CA LEU A 89 -5.96 -17.26 -6.41
C LEU A 89 -4.73 -17.21 -7.33
N ARG A 90 -4.32 -18.34 -7.89
CA ARG A 90 -3.18 -18.41 -8.81
C ARG A 90 -3.43 -17.64 -10.10
N GLY A 91 -4.65 -17.66 -10.61
CA GLY A 91 -5.02 -16.94 -11.82
C GLY A 91 -4.84 -15.43 -11.69
N PHE A 92 -4.82 -14.92 -10.47
CA PHE A 92 -4.70 -13.49 -10.19
C PHE A 92 -3.43 -13.13 -9.42
N SER A 93 -2.45 -14.05 -9.36
CA SER A 93 -1.28 -13.89 -8.49
C SER A 93 -0.28 -12.81 -8.93
N SER A 94 -0.36 -12.33 -10.16
CA SER A 94 0.55 -11.30 -10.61
C SER A 94 0.30 -9.98 -9.87
N GLY A 95 1.25 -9.60 -9.02
CA GLY A 95 1.19 -8.35 -8.29
C GLY A 95 0.67 -8.42 -6.88
N VAL A 96 0.33 -9.61 -6.39
CA VAL A 96 -0.02 -9.82 -5.00
C VAL A 96 1.14 -10.51 -4.30
N ASP A 97 1.56 -9.97 -3.18
CA ASP A 97 2.74 -10.45 -2.45
C ASP A 97 2.40 -11.55 -1.44
N ASP A 98 1.20 -11.54 -0.89
CA ASP A 98 0.78 -12.53 0.10
C ASP A 98 -0.74 -12.63 0.17
N TYR A 99 -1.21 -13.75 0.70
CA TYR A 99 -2.63 -14.03 0.94
C TYR A 99 -2.81 -14.42 2.40
N VAL A 100 -3.83 -13.85 3.05
CA VAL A 100 -4.17 -14.18 4.42
C VAL A 100 -5.65 -14.57 4.47
N VAL A 101 -5.96 -15.73 5.05
CA VAL A 101 -7.32 -16.27 5.12
C VAL A 101 -8.06 -15.69 6.33
N LYS A 102 -9.30 -15.25 6.12
CA LYS A 102 -10.20 -14.84 7.21
C LYS A 102 -10.89 -16.07 7.83
N PRO A 103 -11.10 -16.14 9.13
CA PRO A 103 -10.59 -15.20 10.14
C PRO A 103 -9.09 -15.35 10.33
N PHE A 104 -8.40 -14.23 10.51
CA PHE A 104 -6.94 -14.23 10.66
C PHE A 104 -6.54 -13.84 12.09
N ASP A 105 -5.34 -14.24 12.47
CA ASP A 105 -4.70 -13.77 13.70
C ASP A 105 -4.06 -12.41 13.39
N PRO A 106 -4.49 -11.32 14.08
CA PRO A 106 -3.90 -10.00 13.82
C PRO A 106 -2.38 -9.95 14.00
N ASN A 107 -1.84 -10.71 14.94
CA ASN A 107 -0.40 -10.75 15.17
C ASN A 107 0.35 -11.43 14.02
N GLU A 108 -0.24 -12.48 13.45
CA GLU A 108 0.32 -13.13 12.27
C GLU A 108 0.29 -12.19 11.08
N LEU A 109 -0.81 -11.46 10.89
CA LEU A 109 -0.91 -10.49 9.81
C LEU A 109 0.14 -9.38 9.97
N MET A 110 0.34 -8.88 11.19
CA MET A 110 1.37 -7.87 11.44
C MET A 110 2.77 -8.39 11.12
N ALA A 111 3.05 -9.64 11.42
CA ALA A 111 4.34 -10.27 11.08
C ALA A 111 4.55 -10.30 9.56
N ARG A 112 3.50 -10.60 8.79
CA ARG A 112 3.56 -10.60 7.33
C ARG A 112 3.74 -9.20 6.77
N VAL A 113 3.06 -8.21 7.35
CA VAL A 113 3.24 -6.80 6.99
C VAL A 113 4.70 -6.38 7.19
N LYS A 114 5.27 -6.68 8.34
CA LYS A 114 6.67 -6.35 8.64
C LYS A 114 7.64 -7.02 7.67
N ALA A 115 7.39 -8.29 7.33
CA ALA A 115 8.23 -9.03 6.40
C ALA A 115 8.22 -8.38 5.00
N ILE A 116 7.05 -7.97 4.54
CA ILE A 116 6.92 -7.30 3.24
C ILE A 116 7.58 -5.93 3.26
N MET A 117 7.35 -5.15 4.33
CA MET A 117 7.99 -3.84 4.49
C MET A 117 9.51 -3.95 4.42
N LYS A 118 10.07 -4.96 5.08
CA LYS A 118 11.51 -5.20 5.09
C LYS A 118 12.02 -5.61 3.70
N ARG A 119 11.31 -6.51 3.03
CA ARG A 119 11.70 -7.02 1.70
C ARG A 119 11.74 -5.91 0.66
N TYR A 120 10.78 -4.97 0.72
CA TYR A 120 10.74 -3.84 -0.20
C TYR A 120 11.49 -2.61 0.31
N ASP A 121 12.16 -2.75 1.46
CA ASP A 121 12.96 -1.68 2.07
C ASP A 121 12.17 -0.40 2.33
N ILE A 122 10.87 -0.55 2.62
CA ILE A 122 9.95 0.58 2.81
C ILE A 122 10.28 1.37 4.09
N ASN A 123 10.79 0.67 5.12
CA ASN A 123 11.19 1.29 6.38
C ASN A 123 12.57 1.97 6.31
N ALA A 124 13.31 1.77 5.25
CA ALA A 124 14.54 2.49 5.02
C ALA A 124 14.19 3.90 4.54
N SER A 125 15.15 4.69 4.24
CA SER A 125 14.92 6.07 3.82
C SER A 125 14.07 6.16 2.55
N HIS A 126 13.03 6.97 2.57
CA HIS A 126 12.30 7.39 1.38
C HIS A 126 13.03 8.52 0.64
N ILE A 127 14.32 8.60 0.81
CA ILE A 127 15.18 9.63 0.21
C ILE A 127 15.98 9.00 -0.91
N VAL A 128 15.87 9.56 -2.10
CA VAL A 128 16.66 9.18 -3.28
C VAL A 128 17.60 10.34 -3.62
N ARG A 129 18.89 10.04 -3.78
CA ARG A 129 19.89 11.03 -4.14
C ARG A 129 20.41 10.81 -5.54
N LEU A 130 20.37 11.86 -6.34
CA LEU A 130 20.91 11.89 -7.70
C LEU A 130 21.85 13.08 -7.82
N ASN A 131 23.15 12.79 -7.83
CA ASN A 131 24.18 13.85 -7.83
C ASN A 131 23.98 14.80 -6.65
N GLU A 132 23.69 16.07 -6.91
CA GLU A 132 23.46 17.08 -5.89
C GLU A 132 21.98 17.26 -5.52
N VAL A 133 21.10 16.49 -6.16
CA VAL A 133 19.66 16.57 -5.95
C VAL A 133 19.20 15.47 -5.00
N GLU A 134 18.38 15.83 -4.05
CA GLU A 134 17.80 14.89 -3.09
C GLU A 134 16.27 14.94 -3.23
N LEU A 135 15.65 13.77 -3.43
CA LEU A 135 14.20 13.63 -3.52
C LEU A 135 13.69 12.97 -2.25
N ASP A 136 12.85 13.68 -1.49
CA ASP A 136 12.28 13.18 -0.24
C ASP A 136 10.85 12.70 -0.48
N GLY A 137 10.66 11.38 -0.53
CA GLY A 137 9.37 10.76 -0.80
C GLY A 137 8.34 10.94 0.31
N ASP A 138 8.79 11.21 1.53
CA ASP A 138 7.89 11.45 2.65
C ASP A 138 7.30 12.86 2.62
N LYS A 139 8.09 13.83 2.22
CA LYS A 139 7.69 15.23 2.20
C LYS A 139 7.30 15.73 0.83
N TYR A 140 7.48 14.91 -0.22
CA TYR A 140 7.26 15.29 -1.63
C TYR A 140 8.07 16.51 -2.01
N GLU A 141 9.32 16.57 -1.52
CA GLU A 141 10.23 17.69 -1.72
C GLU A 141 11.42 17.30 -2.59
N ILE A 142 11.88 18.28 -3.38
CA ILE A 142 13.14 18.20 -4.11
C ILE A 142 14.08 19.19 -3.45
N ARG A 143 15.25 18.72 -3.01
CA ARG A 143 16.28 19.58 -2.44
C ARG A 143 17.47 19.64 -3.38
N TYR A 144 17.89 20.86 -3.63
CA TYR A 144 19.08 21.15 -4.43
C TYR A 144 19.84 22.29 -3.76
N HIS A 145 21.06 21.99 -3.27
CA HIS A 145 21.79 22.89 -2.40
C HIS A 145 20.93 23.27 -1.18
N ASP A 146 20.70 24.56 -0.96
CA ASP A 146 19.88 25.06 0.15
C ASP A 146 18.45 25.37 -0.24
N GLU A 147 18.05 25.03 -1.48
CA GLU A 147 16.72 25.29 -1.96
C GLU A 147 15.82 24.05 -1.86
N THR A 148 14.57 24.27 -1.49
CA THR A 148 13.56 23.22 -1.42
C THR A 148 12.42 23.57 -2.38
N ILE A 149 12.07 22.61 -3.23
CA ILE A 149 11.00 22.77 -4.21
C ILE A 149 9.91 21.75 -3.92
N HIS A 150 8.66 22.19 -3.89
CA HIS A 150 7.50 21.31 -3.74
C HIS A 150 6.80 21.14 -5.09
N LEU A 151 6.57 19.88 -5.49
CA LEU A 151 5.81 19.56 -6.68
C LEU A 151 4.42 19.02 -6.31
N PRO A 152 3.42 19.18 -7.18
CA PRO A 152 2.17 18.44 -7.01
C PRO A 152 2.44 16.96 -6.87
N LEU A 153 1.65 16.28 -6.03
CA LEU A 153 1.88 14.89 -5.64
C LEU A 153 2.13 13.96 -6.83
N LYS A 154 1.29 14.01 -7.84
CA LYS A 154 1.43 13.13 -9.01
C LYS A 154 2.71 13.37 -9.79
N GLN A 155 3.13 14.61 -9.91
CA GLN A 155 4.38 14.95 -10.59
C GLN A 155 5.58 14.46 -9.79
N PHE A 156 5.54 14.63 -8.47
CA PHE A 156 6.61 14.15 -7.59
C PHE A 156 6.71 12.62 -7.63
N GLU A 157 5.61 11.92 -7.56
CA GLU A 157 5.59 10.45 -7.60
C GLU A 157 6.22 9.92 -8.88
N LEU A 158 5.89 10.51 -10.02
CA LEU A 158 6.47 10.11 -11.29
C LEU A 158 7.98 10.31 -11.29
N LEU A 159 8.45 11.46 -10.85
CA LEU A 159 9.87 11.77 -10.78
C LEU A 159 10.59 10.83 -9.82
N PHE A 160 10.00 10.59 -8.65
CA PHE A 160 10.57 9.72 -7.62
C PHE A 160 10.74 8.29 -8.12
N GLU A 161 9.72 7.76 -8.80
CA GLU A 161 9.78 6.40 -9.36
C GLU A 161 10.83 6.28 -10.47
N LEU A 162 10.99 7.31 -11.29
CA LEU A 162 12.03 7.33 -12.32
C LEU A 162 13.43 7.40 -11.73
N ALA A 163 13.57 7.99 -10.56
CA ALA A 163 14.87 8.24 -9.91
C ALA A 163 15.36 7.07 -9.06
N LYS A 164 14.46 6.18 -8.65
CA LYS A 164 14.80 5.02 -7.81
C LYS A 164 15.82 4.10 -8.47
#